data_b4780282127f39c21c3d0fc41a7e3c01
#
_entry.id   b4780282127f39c21c3d0fc41a7e3c01
#
_cell.length_a   1.000
_cell.length_b   1.000
_cell.length_c   1.000
_cell.angle_alpha   90.00
_cell.angle_beta   90.00
_cell.angle_gamma   90.00
#
_symmetry.space_group_name_H-M   'P 1'
#
loop_
_entity.id
_entity.type
_entity.pdbx_description
1 polymer ?
#
loop_
_entity_poly.entity_id
_entity_poly.type
_entity_poly.pdbx_seq_one_letter_code
_entity_poly.pdbx_strand_id
1 'polypeptide(L)'
;MENIDIWWLLIPVSLLPVFFALGWLAARVDIKILMKYAKNVPEHFYAGVNALVDKNTTAAAHHLAEAASMQGNVYELSLSLGKLYRQRGENDKAIAMHKALLDSPDTVGAKRERVLYELGLNYQNAGLVDRAEQILLGLQHSNMAQSANEILLNIYQQDRDWEKAIATAQLLAHDEQTYQFEIAQFYCEMAQAELFRGNDDAAQQKVQAALQANPKCARANMIAGDIAVKQGRFQDAVAAYSAIEQQNHAYLSMIGERLYDAYDALGNPQAGLDVLTGYAKTFPDVDLNQVIYDKSLLLHGEQTAAQTVLELIRAKPDLNGMYRLLGLHLPELNPQWKADADMMRNVIGRQLQKSFMYRCRSCHFKSLVHFWHCPACNKWETFTPNKIEI
;
A
#
# COMPACT_ATOMS: atom_id res chain seq x y z
N MET A 1 -81.29 13.60 40.87
CA MET A 1 -80.16 12.82 41.45
C MET A 1 -80.30 11.45 40.82
N GLU A 2 -79.60 11.21 39.71
CA GLU A 2 -79.65 9.91 39.03
C GLU A 2 -78.90 8.88 39.88
N ASN A 3 -79.62 7.77 40.16
CA ASN A 3 -79.03 6.58 40.76
C ASN A 3 -78.02 5.99 39.85
N ILE A 4 -76.71 6.21 40.09
CA ILE A 4 -75.62 5.49 39.45
C ILE A 4 -75.74 4.07 39.94
N ASP A 5 -76.16 3.16 39.07
CA ASP A 5 -76.26 1.71 39.39
C ASP A 5 -74.88 1.19 39.87
N ILE A 6 -74.83 0.86 41.12
CA ILE A 6 -73.63 0.31 41.83
C ILE A 6 -73.01 -0.86 41.10
N TRP A 7 -73.77 -1.56 40.27
CA TRP A 7 -73.31 -2.66 39.40
C TRP A 7 -72.27 -2.24 38.32
N TRP A 8 -72.32 -1.02 37.82
CA TRP A 8 -71.34 -0.50 36.87
C TRP A 8 -69.97 -0.23 37.47
N LEU A 9 -69.91 -0.01 38.79
CA LEU A 9 -68.69 0.15 39.53
C LEU A 9 -68.09 -1.18 39.98
N LEU A 10 -68.88 -2.20 40.21
CA LEU A 10 -68.46 -3.52 40.63
C LEU A 10 -67.81 -4.37 39.53
N ILE A 11 -68.21 -4.14 38.26
CA ILE A 11 -67.62 -4.87 37.12
C ILE A 11 -66.13 -4.58 36.93
N PRO A 12 -65.64 -3.34 36.83
CA PRO A 12 -64.23 -3.07 36.67
C PRO A 12 -63.41 -3.51 37.92
N VAL A 13 -63.97 -3.39 39.10
CA VAL A 13 -63.29 -3.83 40.34
C VAL A 13 -63.15 -5.37 40.40
N SER A 14 -64.10 -6.11 39.93
CA SER A 14 -63.99 -7.58 39.89
C SER A 14 -63.08 -8.10 38.79
N LEU A 15 -62.82 -7.31 37.70
CA LEU A 15 -61.89 -7.62 36.63
C LEU A 15 -60.41 -7.29 36.98
N LEU A 16 -60.16 -6.38 37.96
CA LEU A 16 -58.82 -6.00 38.39
C LEU A 16 -57.93 -7.21 38.78
N PRO A 17 -58.36 -8.16 39.61
CA PRO A 17 -57.54 -9.34 39.92
C PRO A 17 -57.24 -10.22 38.72
N VAL A 18 -58.16 -10.28 37.74
CA VAL A 18 -57.97 -11.07 36.51
C VAL A 18 -56.86 -10.38 35.62
N PHE A 19 -56.93 -9.06 35.43
CA PHE A 19 -55.92 -8.35 34.68
C PHE A 19 -54.57 -8.38 35.40
N PHE A 20 -54.55 -8.30 36.73
CA PHE A 20 -53.34 -8.46 37.52
C PHE A 20 -52.75 -9.87 37.40
N ALA A 21 -53.55 -10.90 37.44
CA ALA A 21 -53.13 -12.29 37.26
C ALA A 21 -52.59 -12.55 35.85
N LEU A 22 -53.25 -12.00 34.81
CA LEU A 22 -52.80 -12.09 33.42
C LEU A 22 -51.49 -11.32 33.19
N GLY A 23 -51.37 -10.10 33.71
CA GLY A 23 -50.14 -9.30 33.66
C GLY A 23 -48.97 -9.98 34.40
N TRP A 24 -49.24 -10.57 35.57
CA TRP A 24 -48.26 -11.32 36.34
C TRP A 24 -47.79 -12.60 35.62
N LEU A 25 -48.75 -13.29 34.95
CA LEU A 25 -48.46 -14.49 34.17
C LEU A 25 -47.63 -14.14 32.91
N ALA A 26 -47.98 -13.06 32.21
CA ALA A 26 -47.24 -12.56 31.04
C ALA A 26 -45.82 -12.15 31.44
N ALA A 27 -45.64 -11.37 32.50
CA ALA A 27 -44.34 -10.97 33.03
C ALA A 27 -43.47 -12.17 33.43
N ARG A 28 -44.10 -13.20 34.02
CA ARG A 28 -43.39 -14.42 34.43
C ARG A 28 -42.97 -15.31 33.26
N VAL A 29 -43.74 -15.33 32.17
CA VAL A 29 -43.40 -16.03 30.94
C VAL A 29 -42.25 -15.30 30.25
N ASP A 30 -42.30 -13.99 30.12
CA ASP A 30 -41.23 -13.19 29.51
C ASP A 30 -39.90 -13.29 30.28
N ILE A 31 -39.96 -13.22 31.61
CA ILE A 31 -38.77 -13.37 32.47
C ILE A 31 -38.21 -14.80 32.36
N LYS A 32 -39.06 -15.85 32.32
CA LYS A 32 -38.57 -17.22 32.13
C LYS A 32 -37.97 -17.44 30.75
N ILE A 33 -38.54 -16.82 29.71
CA ILE A 33 -38.00 -16.86 28.36
C ILE A 33 -36.67 -16.11 28.31
N LEU A 34 -36.60 -14.89 28.85
CA LEU A 34 -35.36 -14.11 28.96
C LEU A 34 -34.29 -14.84 29.77
N MET A 35 -34.65 -15.45 30.93
CA MET A 35 -33.70 -16.24 31.72
C MET A 35 -33.27 -17.52 31.02
N LYS A 36 -34.13 -18.14 30.19
CA LYS A 36 -33.78 -19.31 29.40
C LYS A 36 -32.79 -18.92 28.28
N TYR A 37 -32.97 -17.75 27.65
CA TYR A 37 -32.01 -17.21 26.70
C TYR A 37 -30.71 -16.74 27.36
N ALA A 38 -30.78 -16.10 28.51
CA ALA A 38 -29.62 -15.66 29.30
C ALA A 38 -28.81 -16.83 29.92
N LYS A 39 -29.45 -17.93 30.25
CA LYS A 39 -28.78 -19.13 30.79
C LYS A 39 -28.13 -20.03 29.74
N ASN A 40 -28.37 -19.75 28.44
CA ASN A 40 -27.90 -20.60 27.34
C ASN A 40 -26.69 -20.05 26.58
N VAL A 41 -26.00 -19.05 27.13
CA VAL A 41 -24.67 -18.74 26.61
C VAL A 41 -23.70 -19.77 27.17
N PRO A 42 -23.11 -20.66 26.38
CA PRO A 42 -22.25 -21.72 26.89
C PRO A 42 -21.08 -21.12 27.66
N GLU A 43 -20.67 -21.76 28.74
CA GLU A 43 -19.48 -21.41 29.52
C GLU A 43 -18.25 -21.25 28.59
N HIS A 44 -18.15 -22.11 27.57
CA HIS A 44 -17.14 -22.07 26.54
C HIS A 44 -17.12 -20.76 25.70
N PHE A 45 -18.27 -20.09 25.54
CA PHE A 45 -18.29 -18.80 24.86
C PHE A 45 -17.54 -17.74 25.66
N TYR A 46 -17.82 -17.63 26.95
CA TYR A 46 -17.10 -16.68 27.82
C TYR A 46 -15.63 -17.05 27.99
N ALA A 47 -15.29 -18.33 28.09
CA ALA A 47 -13.90 -18.78 28.10
C ALA A 47 -13.19 -18.42 26.80
N GLY A 48 -13.85 -18.56 25.65
CA GLY A 48 -13.31 -18.16 24.36
C GLY A 48 -13.08 -16.66 24.24
N VAL A 49 -14.03 -15.83 24.70
CA VAL A 49 -13.90 -14.37 24.72
C VAL A 49 -12.77 -13.92 25.66
N ASN A 50 -12.66 -14.49 26.85
CA ASN A 50 -11.56 -14.20 27.75
C ASN A 50 -10.21 -14.56 27.15
N ALA A 51 -10.10 -15.72 26.51
CA ALA A 51 -8.88 -16.11 25.80
C ALA A 51 -8.51 -15.15 24.65
N LEU A 52 -9.49 -14.52 23.96
CA LEU A 52 -9.23 -13.46 22.97
C LEU A 52 -8.65 -12.20 23.63
N VAL A 53 -9.20 -11.79 24.77
CA VAL A 53 -8.69 -10.63 25.54
C VAL A 53 -7.24 -10.88 25.96
N ASP A 54 -6.92 -12.12 26.39
CA ASP A 54 -5.57 -12.56 26.77
C ASP A 54 -4.65 -12.81 25.55
N LYS A 55 -5.13 -12.51 24.32
CA LYS A 55 -4.42 -12.76 23.06
C LYS A 55 -4.04 -14.24 22.83
N ASN A 56 -4.65 -15.15 23.55
CA ASN A 56 -4.47 -16.59 23.37
C ASN A 56 -5.45 -17.12 22.32
N THR A 57 -5.10 -16.88 21.05
CA THR A 57 -5.94 -17.25 19.90
C THR A 57 -6.17 -18.76 19.78
N THR A 58 -5.28 -19.59 20.35
CA THR A 58 -5.43 -21.05 20.32
C THR A 58 -6.53 -21.51 21.26
N ALA A 59 -6.49 -21.08 22.52
CA ALA A 59 -7.54 -21.38 23.48
C ALA A 59 -8.88 -20.78 23.05
N ALA A 60 -8.86 -19.56 22.50
CA ALA A 60 -10.04 -18.89 21.98
C ALA A 60 -10.72 -19.70 20.88
N ALA A 61 -9.97 -20.16 19.88
CA ALA A 61 -10.51 -20.96 18.78
C ALA A 61 -11.12 -22.29 19.28
N HIS A 62 -10.45 -22.95 20.24
CA HIS A 62 -10.95 -24.19 20.84
C HIS A 62 -12.29 -23.96 21.57
N HIS A 63 -12.34 -23.01 22.49
CA HIS A 63 -13.56 -22.76 23.27
C HIS A 63 -14.71 -22.23 22.41
N LEU A 64 -14.44 -21.35 21.43
CA LEU A 64 -15.48 -20.86 20.52
C LEU A 64 -15.99 -21.97 19.58
N ALA A 65 -15.13 -22.91 19.19
CA ALA A 65 -15.57 -24.08 18.40
C ALA A 65 -16.49 -25.00 19.20
N GLU A 66 -16.17 -25.26 20.48
CA GLU A 66 -17.04 -26.01 21.38
C GLU A 66 -18.39 -25.31 21.58
N ALA A 67 -18.37 -23.98 21.83
CA ALA A 67 -19.58 -23.20 21.93
C ALA A 67 -20.45 -23.26 20.66
N ALA A 68 -19.84 -23.20 19.46
CA ALA A 68 -20.55 -23.32 18.19
C ALA A 68 -21.18 -24.70 17.98
N SER A 69 -20.50 -25.77 18.44
CA SER A 69 -21.03 -27.14 18.33
C SER A 69 -22.23 -27.40 19.23
N MET A 70 -22.28 -26.76 20.41
CA MET A 70 -23.35 -26.95 21.43
C MET A 70 -24.64 -26.22 21.07
N GLN A 71 -24.58 -25.06 20.41
CA GLN A 71 -25.76 -24.23 20.16
C GLN A 71 -26.40 -24.42 18.78
N GLY A 72 -25.85 -25.31 17.95
CA GLY A 72 -26.18 -25.30 16.54
C GLY A 72 -25.63 -24.02 15.87
N ASN A 73 -25.53 -24.02 14.57
CA ASN A 73 -24.84 -23.03 13.75
C ASN A 73 -25.31 -21.57 14.03
N VAL A 74 -24.83 -20.95 15.14
CA VAL A 74 -25.08 -19.54 15.39
C VAL A 74 -24.25 -18.77 14.37
N TYR A 75 -24.91 -18.20 13.37
CA TYR A 75 -24.32 -17.52 12.21
C TYR A 75 -23.13 -16.61 12.58
N GLU A 76 -23.32 -15.67 13.55
CA GLU A 76 -22.28 -14.72 13.93
C GLU A 76 -21.07 -15.39 14.61
N LEU A 77 -21.30 -16.42 15.40
CA LEU A 77 -20.21 -17.15 16.06
C LEU A 77 -19.39 -17.95 15.03
N SER A 78 -20.05 -18.66 14.14
CA SER A 78 -19.39 -19.45 13.08
C SER A 78 -18.64 -18.54 12.10
N LEU A 79 -19.21 -17.38 11.74
CA LEU A 79 -18.56 -16.38 10.91
C LEU A 79 -17.30 -15.84 11.58
N SER A 80 -17.38 -15.51 12.88
CA SER A 80 -16.24 -14.99 13.66
C SER A 80 -15.17 -16.05 13.89
N LEU A 81 -15.55 -17.29 14.11
CA LEU A 81 -14.64 -18.41 14.26
C LEU A 81 -13.86 -18.68 12.95
N GLY A 82 -14.54 -18.61 11.79
CA GLY A 82 -13.89 -18.72 10.49
C GLY A 82 -12.83 -17.61 10.28
N LYS A 83 -13.14 -16.38 10.69
CA LYS A 83 -12.15 -15.27 10.67
C LYS A 83 -10.96 -15.55 11.59
N LEU A 84 -11.22 -16.07 12.78
CA LEU A 84 -10.16 -16.41 13.75
C LEU A 84 -9.25 -17.51 13.20
N TYR A 85 -9.80 -18.56 12.58
CA TYR A 85 -9.01 -19.60 11.90
C TYR A 85 -8.12 -19.02 10.80
N ARG A 86 -8.66 -18.10 9.96
CA ARG A 86 -7.87 -17.39 8.95
C ARG A 86 -6.71 -16.60 9.56
N GLN A 87 -6.96 -15.82 10.62
CA GLN A 87 -5.91 -15.05 11.32
C GLN A 87 -4.79 -15.94 11.91
N ARG A 88 -5.12 -17.19 12.22
CA ARG A 88 -4.15 -18.19 12.70
C ARG A 88 -3.44 -18.95 11.57
N GLY A 89 -3.79 -18.68 10.30
CA GLY A 89 -3.26 -19.42 9.15
C GLY A 89 -3.90 -20.80 8.95
N GLU A 90 -4.95 -21.15 9.72
CA GLU A 90 -5.70 -22.42 9.59
C GLU A 90 -6.76 -22.31 8.48
N ASN A 91 -6.28 -22.05 7.26
CA ASN A 91 -7.12 -21.69 6.13
C ASN A 91 -8.14 -22.78 5.77
N ASP A 92 -7.76 -24.06 5.87
CA ASP A 92 -8.69 -25.16 5.57
C ASP A 92 -9.89 -25.18 6.52
N LYS A 93 -9.68 -24.94 7.81
CA LYS A 93 -10.74 -24.84 8.80
C LYS A 93 -11.62 -23.61 8.55
N ALA A 94 -11.03 -22.48 8.20
CA ALA A 94 -11.75 -21.25 7.85
C ALA A 94 -12.65 -21.46 6.63
N ILE A 95 -12.13 -22.10 5.58
CA ILE A 95 -12.87 -22.45 4.37
C ILE A 95 -14.02 -23.40 4.69
N ALA A 96 -13.75 -24.48 5.43
CA ALA A 96 -14.78 -25.45 5.82
C ALA A 96 -15.91 -24.80 6.63
N MET A 97 -15.57 -23.93 7.59
CA MET A 97 -16.53 -23.21 8.42
C MET A 97 -17.44 -22.29 7.59
N HIS A 98 -16.88 -21.48 6.71
CA HIS A 98 -17.68 -20.57 5.88
C HIS A 98 -18.48 -21.32 4.81
N LYS A 99 -18.00 -22.45 4.28
CA LYS A 99 -18.81 -23.33 3.40
C LYS A 99 -20.02 -23.91 4.14
N ALA A 100 -19.81 -24.45 5.35
CA ALA A 100 -20.91 -24.98 6.16
C ALA A 100 -21.97 -23.90 6.47
N LEU A 101 -21.55 -22.63 6.63
CA LEU A 101 -22.51 -21.52 6.75
C LEU A 101 -23.32 -21.28 5.49
N LEU A 102 -22.69 -21.40 4.30
CA LEU A 102 -23.39 -21.24 3.01
C LEU A 102 -24.42 -22.33 2.74
N ASP A 103 -24.21 -23.54 3.31
CA ASP A 103 -25.11 -24.67 3.20
C ASP A 103 -26.31 -24.57 4.15
N SER A 104 -26.28 -23.63 5.11
CA SER A 104 -27.37 -23.38 6.05
C SER A 104 -28.53 -22.65 5.35
N PRO A 105 -29.78 -23.12 5.52
CA PRO A 105 -30.96 -22.51 4.90
C PRO A 105 -31.24 -21.08 5.39
N ASP A 106 -30.73 -20.71 6.57
CA ASP A 106 -30.89 -19.36 7.17
C ASP A 106 -29.89 -18.34 6.61
N THR A 107 -28.92 -18.77 5.78
CA THR A 107 -27.88 -17.92 5.22
C THR A 107 -28.30 -17.42 3.84
N VAL A 108 -29.15 -16.40 3.82
CA VAL A 108 -29.71 -15.79 2.60
C VAL A 108 -29.46 -14.28 2.55
N GLY A 109 -29.59 -13.69 1.37
CA GLY A 109 -29.44 -12.24 1.17
C GLY A 109 -28.10 -11.70 1.66
N ALA A 110 -28.12 -10.60 2.41
CA ALA A 110 -26.92 -9.94 2.93
C ALA A 110 -26.01 -10.83 3.80
N LYS A 111 -26.60 -11.81 4.52
CA LYS A 111 -25.80 -12.78 5.27
C LYS A 111 -24.98 -13.66 4.34
N ARG A 112 -25.57 -14.12 3.24
CA ARG A 112 -24.90 -14.95 2.24
C ARG A 112 -23.77 -14.17 1.55
N GLU A 113 -24.02 -12.91 1.17
CA GLU A 113 -23.02 -12.04 0.58
C GLU A 113 -21.81 -11.87 1.51
N ARG A 114 -22.06 -11.63 2.81
CA ARG A 114 -21.00 -11.50 3.82
C ARG A 114 -20.18 -12.79 3.97
N VAL A 115 -20.81 -13.96 3.98
CA VAL A 115 -20.08 -15.24 4.05
C VAL A 115 -19.28 -15.50 2.78
N LEU A 116 -19.83 -15.18 1.60
CA LEU A 116 -19.11 -15.30 0.33
C LEU A 116 -17.87 -14.39 0.29
N TYR A 117 -17.99 -13.16 0.79
CA TYR A 117 -16.86 -12.25 0.91
C TYR A 117 -15.76 -12.84 1.82
N GLU A 118 -16.12 -13.34 3.01
CA GLU A 118 -15.17 -13.96 3.94
C GLU A 118 -14.55 -15.25 3.35
N LEU A 119 -15.31 -16.01 2.59
CA LEU A 119 -14.80 -17.19 1.88
C LEU A 119 -13.81 -16.80 0.78
N GLY A 120 -14.06 -15.71 0.05
CA GLY A 120 -13.11 -15.12 -0.90
C GLY A 120 -11.79 -14.76 -0.25
N LEU A 121 -11.83 -14.08 0.93
CA LEU A 121 -10.66 -13.80 1.73
C LEU A 121 -9.91 -15.06 2.21
N ASN A 122 -10.64 -16.12 2.58
CA ASN A 122 -10.00 -17.37 2.98
C ASN A 122 -9.28 -18.03 1.81
N TYR A 123 -9.87 -18.03 0.62
CA TYR A 123 -9.22 -18.55 -0.58
C TYR A 123 -7.99 -17.74 -0.97
N GLN A 124 -8.06 -16.41 -0.89
CA GLN A 124 -6.90 -15.53 -1.11
C GLN A 124 -5.76 -15.88 -0.15
N ASN A 125 -6.05 -15.98 1.17
CA ASN A 125 -5.04 -16.32 2.18
C ASN A 125 -4.48 -17.75 2.03
N ALA A 126 -5.27 -18.65 1.44
CA ALA A 126 -4.84 -20.01 1.13
C ALA A 126 -4.03 -20.11 -0.19
N GLY A 127 -3.85 -18.99 -0.92
CA GLY A 127 -3.18 -18.97 -2.23
C GLY A 127 -4.05 -19.55 -3.36
N LEU A 128 -5.35 -19.79 -3.12
CA LEU A 128 -6.30 -20.29 -4.11
C LEU A 128 -6.94 -19.12 -4.89
N VAL A 129 -6.09 -18.39 -5.61
CA VAL A 129 -6.41 -17.07 -6.19
C VAL A 129 -7.57 -17.15 -7.18
N ASP A 130 -7.61 -18.16 -8.07
CA ASP A 130 -8.70 -18.34 -9.05
C ASP A 130 -10.06 -18.49 -8.37
N ARG A 131 -10.11 -19.23 -7.24
CA ARG A 131 -11.35 -19.42 -6.48
C ARG A 131 -11.76 -18.15 -5.75
N ALA A 132 -10.79 -17.40 -5.24
CA ALA A 132 -11.05 -16.11 -4.62
C ALA A 132 -11.63 -15.14 -5.65
N GLU A 133 -11.00 -15.02 -6.82
CA GLU A 133 -11.47 -14.17 -7.92
C GLU A 133 -12.91 -14.52 -8.32
N GLN A 134 -13.20 -15.80 -8.58
CA GLN A 134 -14.53 -16.23 -9.00
C GLN A 134 -15.63 -15.83 -8.01
N ILE A 135 -15.41 -16.02 -6.70
CA ILE A 135 -16.39 -15.67 -5.67
C ILE A 135 -16.53 -14.16 -5.54
N LEU A 136 -15.44 -13.42 -5.54
CA LEU A 136 -15.45 -11.97 -5.37
C LEU A 136 -16.08 -11.25 -6.57
N LEU A 137 -15.87 -11.75 -7.80
CA LEU A 137 -16.57 -11.27 -9.01
C LEU A 137 -18.08 -11.46 -8.89
N GLY A 138 -18.55 -12.55 -8.28
CA GLY A 138 -19.97 -12.78 -8.01
C GLY A 138 -20.61 -11.76 -7.05
N LEU A 139 -19.81 -10.96 -6.34
CA LEU A 139 -20.27 -9.93 -5.38
C LEU A 139 -20.33 -8.52 -5.96
N GLN A 140 -20.02 -8.30 -7.23
CA GLN A 140 -19.94 -6.96 -7.84
C GLN A 140 -21.25 -6.17 -7.82
N HIS A 141 -22.40 -6.85 -7.69
CA HIS A 141 -23.73 -6.22 -7.60
C HIS A 141 -24.38 -6.35 -6.22
N SER A 142 -23.57 -6.66 -5.20
CA SER A 142 -24.01 -6.83 -3.82
C SER A 142 -23.62 -5.65 -2.94
N ASN A 143 -24.10 -5.64 -1.69
CA ASN A 143 -23.65 -4.67 -0.67
C ASN A 143 -22.16 -4.81 -0.34
N MET A 144 -21.53 -5.91 -0.75
CA MET A 144 -20.09 -6.17 -0.53
C MET A 144 -19.23 -5.78 -1.77
N ALA A 145 -19.83 -5.18 -2.81
CA ALA A 145 -19.15 -4.90 -4.08
C ALA A 145 -17.87 -4.08 -3.91
N GLN A 146 -17.92 -3.01 -3.11
CA GLN A 146 -16.75 -2.17 -2.85
C GLN A 146 -15.62 -2.99 -2.19
N SER A 147 -15.93 -3.68 -1.09
CA SER A 147 -14.93 -4.50 -0.37
C SER A 147 -14.39 -5.65 -1.22
N ALA A 148 -15.25 -6.27 -2.05
CA ALA A 148 -14.83 -7.33 -2.97
C ALA A 148 -13.87 -6.79 -4.06
N ASN A 149 -14.16 -5.63 -4.64
CA ASN A 149 -13.29 -4.99 -5.63
C ASN A 149 -11.95 -4.55 -5.03
N GLU A 150 -11.89 -4.08 -3.78
CA GLU A 150 -10.63 -3.79 -3.09
C GLU A 150 -9.72 -5.02 -2.99
N ILE A 151 -10.30 -6.19 -2.72
CA ILE A 151 -9.56 -7.45 -2.68
C ILE A 151 -9.16 -7.90 -4.09
N LEU A 152 -10.06 -7.79 -5.07
CA LEU A 152 -9.75 -8.10 -6.47
C LEU A 152 -8.61 -7.23 -7.00
N LEU A 153 -8.60 -5.94 -6.67
CA LEU A 153 -7.51 -5.03 -7.05
C LEU A 153 -6.17 -5.51 -6.48
N ASN A 154 -6.14 -5.93 -5.21
CA ASN A 154 -4.93 -6.49 -4.60
C ASN A 154 -4.48 -7.80 -5.30
N ILE A 155 -5.42 -8.69 -5.63
CA ILE A 155 -5.15 -9.93 -6.38
C ILE A 155 -4.50 -9.60 -7.72
N TYR A 156 -5.13 -8.73 -8.52
CA TYR A 156 -4.63 -8.38 -9.85
C TYR A 156 -3.27 -7.67 -9.82
N GLN A 157 -3.00 -6.86 -8.80
CA GLN A 157 -1.68 -6.27 -8.60
C GLN A 157 -0.60 -7.32 -8.28
N GLN A 158 -0.92 -8.34 -7.47
CA GLN A 158 0.00 -9.43 -7.15
C GLN A 158 0.30 -10.32 -8.36
N ASP A 159 -0.74 -10.61 -9.16
CA ASP A 159 -0.64 -11.41 -10.38
C ASP A 159 -0.10 -10.61 -11.58
N ARG A 160 0.08 -9.30 -11.41
CA ARG A 160 0.49 -8.35 -12.46
C ARG A 160 -0.45 -8.33 -13.66
N ASP A 161 -1.74 -8.62 -13.43
CA ASP A 161 -2.79 -8.43 -14.43
C ASP A 161 -3.26 -6.96 -14.40
N TRP A 162 -2.43 -6.11 -15.04
CA TRP A 162 -2.62 -4.67 -14.97
C TRP A 162 -3.89 -4.20 -15.67
N GLU A 163 -4.38 -4.93 -16.67
CA GLU A 163 -5.62 -4.59 -17.37
C GLU A 163 -6.82 -4.75 -16.44
N LYS A 164 -6.91 -5.88 -15.74
CA LYS A 164 -7.96 -6.10 -14.73
C LYS A 164 -7.79 -5.18 -13.53
N ALA A 165 -6.54 -4.88 -13.12
CA ALA A 165 -6.27 -3.93 -12.04
C ALA A 165 -6.79 -2.53 -12.38
N ILE A 166 -6.55 -2.02 -13.59
CA ILE A 166 -7.06 -0.73 -14.06
C ILE A 166 -8.59 -0.72 -14.08
N ALA A 167 -9.22 -1.73 -14.69
CA ALA A 167 -10.67 -1.82 -14.76
C ALA A 167 -11.31 -1.84 -13.35
N THR A 168 -10.71 -2.59 -12.42
CA THR A 168 -11.19 -2.68 -11.03
C THR A 168 -10.96 -1.36 -10.26
N ALA A 169 -9.83 -0.71 -10.46
CA ALA A 169 -9.55 0.60 -9.86
C ALA A 169 -10.56 1.67 -10.34
N GLN A 170 -10.94 1.63 -11.61
CA GLN A 170 -11.97 2.50 -12.18
C GLN A 170 -13.36 2.24 -11.57
N LEU A 171 -13.71 0.98 -11.27
CA LEU A 171 -14.96 0.64 -10.57
C LEU A 171 -14.97 1.12 -9.11
N LEU A 172 -13.82 1.19 -8.47
CA LEU A 172 -13.64 1.69 -7.09
C LEU A 172 -13.60 3.21 -7.01
N ALA A 173 -13.33 3.88 -8.11
CA ALA A 173 -13.22 5.34 -8.16
C ALA A 173 -14.56 6.01 -7.87
N HIS A 174 -14.63 6.78 -6.78
CA HIS A 174 -15.80 7.59 -6.45
C HIS A 174 -15.80 8.94 -7.19
N ASP A 175 -14.63 9.40 -7.61
CA ASP A 175 -14.39 10.59 -8.42
C ASP A 175 -13.26 10.31 -9.41
N GLU A 176 -13.07 11.19 -10.38
CA GLU A 176 -12.03 11.05 -11.40
C GLU A 176 -10.60 11.05 -10.83
N GLN A 177 -10.41 11.50 -9.60
CA GLN A 177 -9.08 11.63 -8.97
C GLN A 177 -8.69 10.42 -8.15
N THR A 178 -9.66 9.62 -7.72
CA THR A 178 -9.39 8.42 -6.92
C THR A 178 -8.73 7.37 -7.81
N TYR A 179 -7.65 6.78 -7.35
CA TYR A 179 -6.82 5.78 -8.04
C TYR A 179 -6.07 6.25 -9.30
N GLN A 180 -6.11 7.53 -9.69
CA GLN A 180 -5.34 8.03 -10.85
C GLN A 180 -3.85 7.75 -10.71
N PHE A 181 -3.34 7.87 -9.50
CA PHE A 181 -1.95 7.63 -9.17
C PHE A 181 -1.56 6.17 -9.42
N GLU A 182 -2.33 5.21 -8.87
CA GLU A 182 -2.09 3.77 -9.03
C GLU A 182 -2.27 3.34 -10.49
N ILE A 183 -3.31 3.82 -11.17
CA ILE A 183 -3.58 3.54 -12.58
C ILE A 183 -2.39 3.98 -13.45
N ALA A 184 -1.81 5.15 -13.19
CA ALA A 184 -0.61 5.59 -13.90
C ALA A 184 0.58 4.65 -13.69
N GLN A 185 0.75 4.11 -12.47
CA GLN A 185 1.80 3.13 -12.18
C GLN A 185 1.55 1.80 -12.91
N PHE A 186 0.29 1.34 -13.00
CA PHE A 186 -0.06 0.14 -13.75
C PHE A 186 0.30 0.28 -15.23
N TYR A 187 -0.02 1.43 -15.83
CA TYR A 187 0.41 1.72 -17.21
C TYR A 187 1.93 1.78 -17.35
N CYS A 188 2.66 2.30 -16.36
CA CYS A 188 4.13 2.26 -16.37
C CYS A 188 4.68 0.83 -16.32
N GLU A 189 4.06 -0.08 -15.56
CA GLU A 189 4.45 -1.50 -15.57
C GLU A 189 4.20 -2.13 -16.95
N MET A 190 3.05 -1.85 -17.56
CA MET A 190 2.74 -2.31 -18.92
C MET A 190 3.73 -1.76 -19.94
N ALA A 191 4.08 -0.47 -19.85
CA ALA A 191 5.06 0.15 -20.72
C ALA A 191 6.44 -0.53 -20.62
N GLN A 192 6.89 -0.83 -19.39
CA GLN A 192 8.16 -1.54 -19.19
C GLN A 192 8.13 -2.97 -19.73
N ALA A 193 7.00 -3.66 -19.61
CA ALA A 193 6.83 -4.99 -20.20
C ALA A 193 6.92 -4.95 -21.74
N GLU A 194 6.32 -3.94 -22.39
CA GLU A 194 6.43 -3.76 -23.84
C GLU A 194 7.85 -3.39 -24.27
N LEU A 195 8.56 -2.54 -23.51
CA LEU A 195 9.98 -2.24 -23.77
C LEU A 195 10.85 -3.48 -23.69
N PHE A 196 10.59 -4.35 -22.70
CA PHE A 196 11.32 -5.62 -22.58
C PHE A 196 11.08 -6.56 -23.77
N ARG A 197 9.89 -6.50 -24.38
CA ARG A 197 9.54 -7.23 -25.61
C ARG A 197 10.10 -6.57 -26.88
N GLY A 198 10.61 -5.36 -26.79
CA GLY A 198 11.10 -4.58 -27.94
C GLY A 198 10.00 -3.81 -28.68
N ASN A 199 8.80 -3.69 -28.12
CA ASN A 199 7.66 -3.01 -28.72
C ASN A 199 7.60 -1.54 -28.31
N ASP A 200 8.49 -0.70 -28.82
CA ASP A 200 8.65 0.69 -28.41
C ASP A 200 7.38 1.54 -28.65
N ASP A 201 6.65 1.31 -29.75
CA ASP A 201 5.41 2.04 -30.06
C ASP A 201 4.28 1.69 -29.06
N ALA A 202 4.14 0.41 -28.71
CA ALA A 202 3.17 -0.01 -27.70
C ALA A 202 3.54 0.55 -26.32
N ALA A 203 4.82 0.56 -25.97
CA ALA A 203 5.30 1.18 -24.73
C ALA A 203 4.98 2.68 -24.69
N GLN A 204 5.19 3.40 -25.78
CA GLN A 204 4.87 4.82 -25.89
C GLN A 204 3.37 5.10 -25.69
N GLN A 205 2.50 4.25 -26.23
CA GLN A 205 1.04 4.35 -25.98
C GLN A 205 0.69 4.16 -24.50
N LYS A 206 1.33 3.19 -23.82
CA LYS A 206 1.11 2.97 -22.39
C LYS A 206 1.62 4.14 -21.54
N VAL A 207 2.77 4.73 -21.91
CA VAL A 207 3.28 5.95 -21.26
C VAL A 207 2.31 7.12 -21.42
N GLN A 208 1.76 7.32 -22.62
CA GLN A 208 0.74 8.35 -22.83
C GLN A 208 -0.50 8.13 -21.97
N ALA A 209 -0.99 6.89 -21.86
CA ALA A 209 -2.10 6.53 -21.00
C ALA A 209 -1.78 6.79 -19.51
N ALA A 210 -0.53 6.52 -19.08
CA ALA A 210 -0.08 6.84 -17.72
C ALA A 210 -0.13 8.35 -17.43
N LEU A 211 0.35 9.18 -18.37
CA LEU A 211 0.33 10.64 -18.24
C LEU A 211 -1.07 11.24 -18.38
N GLN A 212 -1.97 10.59 -19.11
CA GLN A 212 -3.40 10.97 -19.14
C GLN A 212 -4.08 10.67 -17.81
N ALA A 213 -3.79 9.51 -17.20
CA ALA A 213 -4.31 9.15 -15.89
C ALA A 213 -3.75 10.08 -14.79
N ASN A 214 -2.44 10.32 -14.81
CA ASN A 214 -1.78 11.22 -13.86
C ASN A 214 -0.67 12.05 -14.54
N PRO A 215 -0.92 13.31 -14.88
CA PRO A 215 0.07 14.20 -15.48
C PRO A 215 1.32 14.44 -14.61
N LYS A 216 1.24 14.13 -13.30
CA LYS A 216 2.36 14.27 -12.36
C LYS A 216 3.15 12.97 -12.16
N CYS A 217 2.96 11.96 -12.99
CA CYS A 217 3.68 10.70 -12.89
C CYS A 217 5.13 10.84 -13.39
N ALA A 218 6.07 11.06 -12.48
CA ALA A 218 7.50 11.19 -12.79
C ALA A 218 8.06 9.94 -13.48
N ARG A 219 7.63 8.75 -13.05
CA ARG A 219 8.04 7.48 -13.66
C ARG A 219 7.66 7.39 -15.14
N ALA A 220 6.46 7.85 -15.50
CA ALA A 220 6.02 7.86 -16.90
C ALA A 220 6.93 8.73 -17.78
N ASN A 221 7.32 9.90 -17.28
CA ASN A 221 8.26 10.78 -17.98
C ASN A 221 9.69 10.22 -18.04
N MET A 222 10.14 9.49 -17.04
CA MET A 222 11.42 8.75 -17.13
C MET A 222 11.38 7.74 -18.27
N ILE A 223 10.32 6.93 -18.34
CA ILE A 223 10.16 5.93 -19.39
C ILE A 223 10.02 6.61 -20.77
N ALA A 224 9.27 7.72 -20.85
CA ALA A 224 9.15 8.50 -22.09
C ALA A 224 10.51 8.98 -22.60
N GLY A 225 11.33 9.53 -21.70
CA GLY A 225 12.69 9.97 -22.03
C GLY A 225 13.58 8.82 -22.49
N ASP A 226 13.53 7.67 -21.80
CA ASP A 226 14.30 6.47 -22.18
C ASP A 226 13.90 5.95 -23.57
N ILE A 227 12.61 5.95 -23.90
CA ILE A 227 12.11 5.60 -25.26
C ILE A 227 12.62 6.60 -26.28
N ALA A 228 12.54 7.90 -25.98
CA ALA A 228 12.99 8.95 -26.90
C ALA A 228 14.49 8.86 -27.18
N VAL A 229 15.33 8.60 -26.17
CA VAL A 229 16.77 8.35 -26.32
C VAL A 229 17.01 7.16 -27.23
N LYS A 230 16.34 6.03 -27.00
CA LYS A 230 16.47 4.82 -27.83
C LYS A 230 16.13 5.05 -29.31
N GLN A 231 15.19 5.97 -29.54
CA GLN A 231 14.75 6.36 -30.90
C GLN A 231 15.56 7.51 -31.50
N GLY A 232 16.58 8.02 -30.82
CA GLY A 232 17.39 9.15 -31.25
C GLY A 232 16.68 10.51 -31.22
N ARG A 233 15.52 10.59 -30.53
CA ARG A 233 14.72 11.82 -30.36
C ARG A 233 15.15 12.58 -29.11
N PHE A 234 16.41 13.02 -29.06
CA PHE A 234 17.03 13.60 -27.86
C PHE A 234 16.34 14.86 -27.36
N GLN A 235 15.75 15.68 -28.24
CA GLN A 235 14.97 16.85 -27.84
C GLN A 235 13.74 16.44 -26.98
N ASP A 236 13.03 15.40 -27.40
CA ASP A 236 11.89 14.86 -26.67
C ASP A 236 12.33 14.24 -25.35
N ALA A 237 13.49 13.60 -25.34
CA ALA A 237 14.07 13.04 -24.10
C ALA A 237 14.38 14.15 -23.08
N VAL A 238 15.00 15.23 -23.49
CA VAL A 238 15.25 16.40 -22.63
C VAL A 238 13.94 16.96 -22.09
N ALA A 239 12.91 17.13 -22.95
CA ALA A 239 11.62 17.64 -22.51
C ALA A 239 10.96 16.72 -21.45
N ALA A 240 10.98 15.39 -21.69
CA ALA A 240 10.40 14.41 -20.78
C ALA A 240 11.13 14.37 -19.42
N TYR A 241 12.47 14.35 -19.42
CA TYR A 241 13.24 14.36 -18.18
C TYR A 241 13.10 15.68 -17.42
N SER A 242 13.08 16.83 -18.09
CA SER A 242 12.94 18.14 -17.45
C SER A 242 11.56 18.32 -16.80
N ALA A 243 10.50 17.70 -17.29
CA ALA A 243 9.17 17.74 -16.68
C ALA A 243 9.16 17.17 -15.26
N ILE A 244 10.10 16.30 -14.91
CA ILE A 244 10.22 15.65 -13.60
C ILE A 244 10.50 16.67 -12.48
N GLU A 245 11.18 17.77 -12.78
CA GLU A 245 11.43 18.85 -11.82
C GLU A 245 10.12 19.35 -11.16
N GLN A 246 9.11 19.59 -11.98
CA GLN A 246 7.82 20.11 -11.51
C GLN A 246 6.90 19.02 -10.97
N GLN A 247 7.10 17.78 -11.38
CA GLN A 247 6.29 16.64 -10.92
C GLN A 247 6.73 16.16 -9.54
N ASN A 248 8.01 15.82 -9.40
CA ASN A 248 8.64 15.42 -8.16
C ASN A 248 10.17 15.53 -8.26
N HIS A 249 10.72 16.68 -7.83
CA HIS A 249 12.15 16.97 -7.89
C HIS A 249 13.04 15.93 -7.19
N ALA A 250 12.50 15.16 -6.23
CA ALA A 250 13.28 14.12 -5.56
C ALA A 250 13.82 13.06 -6.53
N TYR A 251 13.14 12.84 -7.68
CA TYR A 251 13.57 11.89 -8.70
C TYR A 251 14.64 12.42 -9.67
N LEU A 252 15.03 13.70 -9.56
CA LEU A 252 16.10 14.27 -10.38
C LEU A 252 17.42 13.53 -10.21
N SER A 253 17.70 12.98 -9.02
CA SER A 253 18.89 12.14 -8.79
C SER A 253 18.93 10.88 -9.66
N MET A 254 17.77 10.35 -10.04
CA MET A 254 17.66 9.14 -10.85
C MET A 254 17.83 9.41 -12.35
N ILE A 255 17.62 10.66 -12.78
CA ILE A 255 17.66 11.02 -14.21
C ILE A 255 18.81 11.96 -14.57
N GLY A 256 19.57 12.43 -13.60
CA GLY A 256 20.60 13.46 -13.84
C GLY A 256 21.59 13.07 -14.93
N GLU A 257 22.13 11.85 -14.89
CA GLU A 257 23.03 11.36 -15.93
C GLU A 257 22.35 11.24 -17.29
N ARG A 258 21.14 10.68 -17.35
CA ARG A 258 20.37 10.50 -18.59
C ARG A 258 20.02 11.84 -19.24
N LEU A 259 19.66 12.84 -18.41
CA LEU A 259 19.34 14.18 -18.88
C LEU A 259 20.60 14.84 -19.48
N TYR A 260 21.75 14.74 -18.80
CA TYR A 260 23.00 15.23 -19.36
C TYR A 260 23.35 14.56 -20.68
N ASP A 261 23.29 13.23 -20.75
CA ASP A 261 23.63 12.46 -21.94
C ASP A 261 22.72 12.83 -23.14
N ALA A 262 21.43 13.16 -22.87
CA ALA A 262 20.52 13.66 -23.89
C ALA A 262 20.94 15.06 -24.42
N TYR A 263 21.41 15.95 -23.53
CA TYR A 263 21.98 17.24 -23.95
C TYR A 263 23.29 17.08 -24.74
N ASP A 264 24.16 16.17 -24.31
CA ASP A 264 25.41 15.86 -24.98
C ASP A 264 25.17 15.34 -26.41
N ALA A 265 24.21 14.43 -26.56
CA ALA A 265 23.78 13.91 -27.85
C ALA A 265 23.19 15.00 -28.81
N LEU A 266 22.66 16.09 -28.23
CA LEU A 266 22.25 17.29 -28.97
C LEU A 266 23.42 18.22 -29.33
N GLY A 267 24.65 17.91 -28.88
CA GLY A 267 25.82 18.77 -29.06
C GLY A 267 25.88 19.96 -28.12
N ASN A 268 25.11 19.94 -27.03
CA ASN A 268 25.03 21.00 -26.02
C ASN A 268 25.37 20.50 -24.58
N PRO A 269 26.53 19.85 -24.38
CA PRO A 269 26.86 19.28 -23.07
C PRO A 269 26.98 20.34 -21.95
N GLN A 270 27.40 21.57 -22.29
CA GLN A 270 27.46 22.66 -21.33
C GLN A 270 26.07 23.02 -20.78
N ALA A 271 25.06 23.10 -21.63
CA ALA A 271 23.69 23.37 -21.19
C ALA A 271 23.18 22.27 -20.27
N GLY A 272 23.53 21.01 -20.52
CA GLY A 272 23.23 19.89 -19.63
C GLY A 272 23.86 20.05 -18.24
N LEU A 273 25.13 20.42 -18.18
CA LEU A 273 25.84 20.67 -16.92
C LEU A 273 25.24 21.85 -16.15
N ASP A 274 24.89 22.93 -16.85
CA ASP A 274 24.27 24.12 -16.25
C ASP A 274 22.92 23.82 -15.64
N VAL A 275 22.09 23.00 -16.30
CA VAL A 275 20.79 22.53 -15.79
C VAL A 275 20.99 21.69 -14.54
N LEU A 276 21.89 20.70 -14.53
CA LEU A 276 22.16 19.87 -13.36
C LEU A 276 22.68 20.69 -12.18
N THR A 277 23.56 21.65 -12.44
CA THR A 277 24.10 22.56 -11.41
C THR A 277 22.99 23.46 -10.87
N GLY A 278 22.08 23.93 -11.73
CA GLY A 278 20.88 24.67 -11.35
C GLY A 278 19.98 23.85 -10.41
N TYR A 279 19.73 22.59 -10.75
CA TYR A 279 18.94 21.67 -9.90
C TYR A 279 19.61 21.43 -8.54
N ALA A 280 20.92 21.18 -8.51
CA ALA A 280 21.64 20.98 -7.24
C ALA A 280 21.60 22.20 -6.33
N LYS A 281 21.59 23.42 -6.90
CA LYS A 281 21.45 24.67 -6.13
C LYS A 281 20.02 24.90 -5.64
N THR A 282 19.03 24.59 -6.48
CA THR A 282 17.59 24.80 -6.16
C THR A 282 17.07 23.74 -5.20
N PHE A 283 17.53 22.49 -5.36
CA PHE A 283 17.09 21.33 -4.58
C PHE A 283 18.29 20.65 -3.90
N PRO A 284 18.83 21.22 -2.81
CA PRO A 284 20.03 20.68 -2.17
C PRO A 284 19.88 19.28 -1.59
N ASP A 285 18.63 18.77 -1.46
CA ASP A 285 18.33 17.42 -0.98
C ASP A 285 18.53 16.34 -2.06
N VAL A 286 18.68 16.75 -3.33
CA VAL A 286 18.89 15.86 -4.45
C VAL A 286 20.39 15.63 -4.66
N ASP A 287 20.85 14.37 -4.56
CA ASP A 287 22.27 14.03 -4.77
C ASP A 287 22.59 13.97 -6.28
N LEU A 288 23.10 15.08 -6.82
CA LEU A 288 23.61 15.21 -8.19
C LEU A 288 25.13 15.45 -8.21
N ASN A 289 25.79 15.55 -7.05
CA ASN A 289 27.18 15.95 -6.94
C ASN A 289 28.13 15.06 -7.73
N GLN A 290 27.90 13.72 -7.76
CA GLN A 290 28.74 12.81 -8.54
C GLN A 290 28.64 13.06 -10.03
N VAL A 291 27.42 13.13 -10.54
CA VAL A 291 27.17 13.34 -11.98
C VAL A 291 27.76 14.70 -12.42
N ILE A 292 27.53 15.76 -11.62
CA ILE A 292 28.10 17.10 -11.90
C ILE A 292 29.62 17.04 -11.93
N TYR A 293 30.28 16.37 -10.96
CA TYR A 293 31.71 16.22 -10.93
C TYR A 293 32.24 15.50 -12.17
N ASP A 294 31.71 14.31 -12.47
CA ASP A 294 32.18 13.47 -13.58
C ASP A 294 32.01 14.17 -14.93
N LYS A 295 30.85 14.83 -15.14
CA LYS A 295 30.58 15.54 -16.39
C LYS A 295 31.37 16.86 -16.51
N SER A 296 31.57 17.58 -15.39
CA SER A 296 32.44 18.77 -15.36
C SER A 296 33.91 18.41 -15.57
N LEU A 297 34.36 17.27 -15.04
CA LEU A 297 35.73 16.77 -15.28
C LEU A 297 35.99 16.53 -16.76
N LEU A 298 35.02 15.94 -17.47
CA LEU A 298 35.14 15.70 -18.92
C LEU A 298 35.17 16.98 -19.74
N LEU A 299 34.41 18.02 -19.36
CA LEU A 299 34.30 19.27 -20.11
C LEU A 299 35.42 20.28 -19.78
N HIS A 300 35.76 20.41 -18.49
CA HIS A 300 36.55 21.56 -18.00
C HIS A 300 37.82 21.16 -17.25
N GLY A 301 38.04 19.86 -17.04
CA GLY A 301 39.17 19.34 -16.29
C GLY A 301 38.97 19.36 -14.77
N GLU A 302 39.94 18.77 -14.07
CA GLU A 302 39.85 18.43 -12.64
C GLU A 302 39.66 19.65 -11.71
N GLN A 303 40.39 20.73 -11.96
CA GLN A 303 40.34 21.89 -11.12
C GLN A 303 38.96 22.58 -11.09
N THR A 304 38.34 22.74 -12.27
CA THR A 304 37.02 23.34 -12.38
C THR A 304 35.95 22.42 -11.82
N ALA A 305 36.05 21.10 -12.07
CA ALA A 305 35.13 20.12 -11.52
C ALA A 305 35.16 20.09 -9.99
N ALA A 306 36.35 20.12 -9.40
CA ALA A 306 36.52 20.18 -7.97
C ALA A 306 35.89 21.45 -7.38
N GLN A 307 36.15 22.64 -7.98
CA GLN A 307 35.57 23.89 -7.50
C GLN A 307 34.06 23.91 -7.53
N THR A 308 33.46 23.46 -8.64
CA THR A 308 31.99 23.41 -8.81
C THR A 308 31.34 22.55 -7.74
N VAL A 309 31.87 21.35 -7.47
CA VAL A 309 31.29 20.43 -6.49
C VAL A 309 31.57 20.90 -5.06
N LEU A 310 32.73 21.53 -4.80
CA LEU A 310 33.02 22.10 -3.47
C LEU A 310 32.03 23.19 -3.07
N GLU A 311 31.61 24.05 -4.00
CA GLU A 311 30.59 25.06 -3.73
C GLU A 311 29.25 24.41 -3.30
N LEU A 312 28.81 23.35 -4.00
CA LEU A 312 27.59 22.61 -3.69
C LEU A 312 27.68 21.91 -2.32
N ILE A 313 28.79 21.23 -2.04
CA ILE A 313 29.01 20.55 -0.76
C ILE A 313 29.05 21.55 0.41
N ARG A 314 29.66 22.73 0.23
CA ARG A 314 29.69 23.76 1.26
C ARG A 314 28.32 24.36 1.54
N ALA A 315 27.46 24.45 0.53
CA ALA A 315 26.09 24.93 0.70
C ALA A 315 25.26 23.94 1.55
N LYS A 316 25.48 22.63 1.38
CA LYS A 316 24.84 21.58 2.19
C LYS A 316 25.82 20.46 2.53
N PRO A 317 26.53 20.56 3.67
CA PRO A 317 27.43 19.51 4.11
C PRO A 317 26.68 18.24 4.52
N ASP A 318 27.08 17.11 3.98
CA ASP A 318 26.66 15.77 4.37
C ASP A 318 27.87 14.81 4.42
N LEU A 319 27.68 13.59 4.89
CA LEU A 319 28.76 12.60 4.99
C LEU A 319 29.36 12.26 3.62
N ASN A 320 28.53 12.18 2.59
CA ASN A 320 28.97 11.90 1.21
C ASN A 320 29.81 13.06 0.67
N GLY A 321 29.35 14.29 0.87
CA GLY A 321 30.11 15.51 0.55
C GLY A 321 31.42 15.59 1.30
N MET A 322 31.45 15.28 2.62
CA MET A 322 32.69 15.25 3.42
C MET A 322 33.69 14.22 2.90
N TYR A 323 33.24 13.03 2.56
CA TYR A 323 34.07 11.98 1.94
C TYR A 323 34.73 12.46 0.65
N ARG A 324 33.97 13.16 -0.20
CA ARG A 324 34.44 13.72 -1.47
C ARG A 324 35.40 14.89 -1.23
N LEU A 325 35.02 15.80 -0.35
CA LEU A 325 35.87 16.96 0.03
C LEU A 325 37.23 16.50 0.52
N LEU A 326 37.28 15.51 1.41
CA LEU A 326 38.55 14.94 1.85
C LEU A 326 39.33 14.34 0.65
N GLY A 327 38.67 13.62 -0.27
CA GLY A 327 39.28 13.04 -1.45
C GLY A 327 39.91 14.08 -2.38
N LEU A 328 39.24 15.21 -2.60
CA LEU A 328 39.69 16.29 -3.46
C LEU A 328 40.92 17.03 -2.89
N HIS A 329 40.94 17.24 -1.56
CA HIS A 329 42.06 17.97 -0.91
C HIS A 329 43.23 17.08 -0.46
N LEU A 330 43.05 15.74 -0.40
CA LEU A 330 44.12 14.82 0.00
C LEU A 330 45.47 15.02 -0.73
N PRO A 331 45.49 15.25 -2.07
CA PRO A 331 46.72 15.46 -2.79
C PRO A 331 47.51 16.70 -2.34
N GLU A 332 46.80 17.75 -1.91
CA GLU A 332 47.34 19.07 -1.55
C GLU A 332 47.78 19.19 -0.09
N LEU A 333 47.43 18.19 0.75
CA LEU A 333 47.73 18.20 2.17
C LEU A 333 49.19 17.92 2.45
N ASN A 334 49.74 18.60 3.48
CA ASN A 334 51.04 18.29 4.06
C ASN A 334 51.10 16.80 4.46
N PRO A 335 52.22 16.09 4.23
CA PRO A 335 52.36 14.65 4.54
C PRO A 335 51.91 14.22 5.94
N GLN A 336 52.10 15.13 6.93
CA GLN A 336 51.70 14.91 8.31
C GLN A 336 50.17 14.79 8.49
N TRP A 337 49.40 15.62 7.78
CA TRP A 337 47.92 15.62 7.82
C TRP A 337 47.29 14.67 6.83
N LYS A 338 48.04 14.30 5.79
CA LYS A 338 47.53 13.41 4.72
C LYS A 338 47.12 12.04 5.26
N ALA A 339 47.90 11.43 6.14
CA ALA A 339 47.61 10.14 6.74
C ALA A 339 46.34 10.19 7.60
N ASP A 340 46.18 11.25 8.40
CA ASP A 340 44.98 11.42 9.25
C ASP A 340 43.74 11.69 8.42
N ALA A 341 43.83 12.52 7.38
CA ALA A 341 42.73 12.79 6.47
C ALA A 341 42.31 11.55 5.67
N ASP A 342 43.27 10.73 5.23
CA ASP A 342 42.97 9.45 4.56
C ASP A 342 42.30 8.44 5.51
N MET A 343 42.74 8.38 6.74
CA MET A 343 42.10 7.59 7.78
C MET A 343 40.64 8.03 8.01
N MET A 344 40.40 9.34 8.16
CA MET A 344 39.03 9.88 8.30
C MET A 344 38.18 9.58 7.10
N ARG A 345 38.69 9.76 5.88
CA ARG A 345 38.01 9.41 4.63
C ARG A 345 37.66 7.93 4.59
N ASN A 346 38.57 7.04 4.95
CA ASN A 346 38.34 5.61 4.98
C ASN A 346 37.29 5.18 6.01
N VAL A 347 37.21 5.85 7.18
CA VAL A 347 36.17 5.61 8.18
C VAL A 347 34.80 6.06 7.64
N ILE A 348 34.73 7.26 7.09
CA ILE A 348 33.51 7.80 6.47
C ILE A 348 33.08 6.88 5.31
N GLY A 349 33.99 6.47 4.44
CA GLY A 349 33.69 5.58 3.31
C GLY A 349 33.12 4.23 3.74
N ARG A 350 33.65 3.61 4.82
CA ARG A 350 33.10 2.39 5.40
C ARG A 350 31.71 2.58 5.97
N GLN A 351 31.44 3.74 6.57
CA GLN A 351 30.12 4.07 7.09
C GLN A 351 29.13 4.26 5.91
N LEU A 352 29.52 5.00 4.88
CA LEU A 352 28.73 5.20 3.68
C LEU A 352 28.36 3.88 2.99
N GLN A 353 29.29 2.93 2.87
CA GLN A 353 29.01 1.60 2.28
C GLN A 353 27.96 0.81 3.07
N LYS A 354 27.90 0.97 4.39
CA LYS A 354 26.92 0.29 5.24
C LYS A 354 25.55 0.98 5.29
N SER A 355 25.50 2.27 4.97
CA SER A 355 24.39 3.15 5.31
C SER A 355 23.44 3.46 4.16
N PHE A 356 23.84 3.19 2.91
CA PHE A 356 23.02 3.59 1.76
C PHE A 356 22.00 2.51 1.37
N MET A 357 20.81 2.62 1.95
CA MET A 357 19.68 1.81 1.56
C MET A 357 18.48 2.69 1.23
N TYR A 358 17.72 2.27 0.22
CA TYR A 358 16.39 2.81 0.01
C TYR A 358 15.46 2.33 1.13
N ARG A 359 14.59 3.20 1.61
CA ARG A 359 13.65 2.87 2.68
C ARG A 359 12.22 3.23 2.28
N CYS A 360 11.30 2.30 2.48
CA CYS A 360 9.89 2.57 2.33
C CYS A 360 9.38 3.52 3.43
N ARG A 361 8.75 4.63 3.06
CA ARG A 361 8.18 5.60 4.02
C ARG A 361 6.98 5.04 4.79
N SER A 362 6.30 4.02 4.24
CA SER A 362 5.10 3.44 4.83
C SER A 362 5.39 2.34 5.85
N CYS A 363 6.19 1.33 5.48
CA CYS A 363 6.45 0.15 6.33
C CYS A 363 7.90 0.04 6.82
N HIS A 364 8.76 0.99 6.43
CA HIS A 364 10.18 1.03 6.79
C HIS A 364 11.03 -0.14 6.26
N PHE A 365 10.51 -0.91 5.31
CA PHE A 365 11.29 -1.92 4.61
C PHE A 365 12.51 -1.28 3.94
N LYS A 366 13.69 -1.90 4.08
CA LYS A 366 14.97 -1.40 3.57
C LYS A 366 15.44 -2.26 2.41
N SER A 367 16.02 -1.63 1.38
CA SER A 367 16.53 -2.31 0.18
C SER A 367 17.73 -1.59 -0.42
N LEU A 368 18.62 -2.37 -1.05
CA LEU A 368 19.71 -1.82 -1.86
C LEU A 368 19.24 -1.33 -3.25
N VAL A 369 18.04 -1.75 -3.66
CA VAL A 369 17.43 -1.40 -4.94
C VAL A 369 16.19 -0.55 -4.69
N HIS A 370 15.98 0.48 -5.53
CA HIS A 370 14.76 1.26 -5.50
C HIS A 370 13.58 0.45 -6.07
N PHE A 371 12.45 0.47 -5.37
CA PHE A 371 11.21 -0.14 -5.82
C PHE A 371 10.13 0.92 -6.01
N TRP A 372 9.46 0.91 -7.15
CA TRP A 372 8.26 1.70 -7.39
C TRP A 372 7.06 1.15 -6.62
N HIS A 373 6.97 -0.17 -6.52
CA HIS A 373 5.98 -0.90 -5.73
C HIS A 373 6.68 -1.61 -4.57
N CYS A 374 6.35 -1.27 -3.33
CA CYS A 374 7.00 -1.85 -2.15
C CYS A 374 6.65 -3.34 -2.01
N PRO A 375 7.64 -4.25 -1.98
CA PRO A 375 7.35 -5.69 -1.89
C PRO A 375 6.82 -6.12 -0.51
N ALA A 376 6.96 -5.27 0.51
CA ALA A 376 6.52 -5.60 1.88
C ALA A 376 5.12 -5.08 2.21
N CYS A 377 4.74 -3.88 1.75
CA CYS A 377 3.44 -3.29 2.08
C CYS A 377 2.56 -3.00 0.86
N ASN A 378 3.00 -3.39 -0.33
CA ASN A 378 2.29 -3.25 -1.61
C ASN A 378 1.82 -1.82 -1.93
N LYS A 379 2.50 -0.79 -1.41
CA LYS A 379 2.22 0.61 -1.74
C LYS A 379 3.16 1.12 -2.81
N TRP A 380 2.62 1.97 -3.68
CA TRP A 380 3.36 2.60 -4.77
C TRP A 380 4.10 3.86 -4.32
N GLU A 381 5.24 4.16 -4.96
CA GLU A 381 6.10 5.35 -4.75
C GLU A 381 6.41 5.67 -3.27
N THR A 382 6.50 4.65 -2.45
CA THR A 382 6.82 4.81 -1.03
C THR A 382 8.32 4.76 -0.73
N PHE A 383 9.14 4.35 -1.69
CA PHE A 383 10.59 4.45 -1.60
C PHE A 383 11.05 5.86 -1.97
N THR A 384 11.96 6.41 -1.19
CA THR A 384 12.62 7.66 -1.57
C THR A 384 13.63 7.37 -2.67
N PRO A 385 13.75 8.23 -3.69
CA PRO A 385 14.78 8.07 -4.73
C PRO A 385 16.20 8.26 -4.17
N ASN A 386 16.35 8.99 -3.08
CA ASN A 386 17.62 9.18 -2.40
C ASN A 386 17.83 8.08 -1.36
N LYS A 387 19.04 7.52 -1.32
CA LYS A 387 19.45 6.60 -0.26
C LYS A 387 19.52 7.35 1.06
N ILE A 388 19.06 6.74 2.13
CA ILE A 388 19.04 7.34 3.47
C ILE A 388 20.28 6.88 4.22
N GLU A 389 20.94 7.79 4.90
CA GLU A 389 21.94 7.47 5.93
C GLU A 389 21.24 6.78 7.11
N ILE A 390 21.76 5.63 7.54
CA ILE A 390 21.22 4.84 8.66
C ILE A 390 22.16 4.97 9.85
#